data_5651eeaf4944ea92ee2d77397042234c
#
_entry.id   5651eeaf4944ea92ee2d77397042234c
#
_cell.length_a   1.000
_cell.length_b   1.000
_cell.length_c   1.000
_cell.angle_alpha   90.00
_cell.angle_beta   90.00
_cell.angle_gamma   90.00
#
_symmetry.space_group_name_H-M   'P 1'
#
loop_
_entity.id
_entity.type
_entity.pdbx_description
1 polymer ?
#
loop_
_entity_poly.entity_id
_entity_poly.type
_entity_poly.pdbx_seq_one_letter_code
_entity_poly.pdbx_strand_id
1 'polypeptide(L)'
;MRIILHLDMDAFFASIEERDRDYLKGKAIVVGADPKEGKGRGVVSTANYQARRYGISSGMPISEAWKIAKEVEKSKKEKIYFVAPDFGKYQKVSQNIFEILKKYSPKIEKASIDEFYLDLSFLKSFFKAKKVAQEIKREIFEKEKLTASIGIGPNKFVAKIASQMKKPNGEMAILPAKVKDFLAPLLIREIPGVGSKTEEKLNQMGIKTIGDLRKLSLSKLKSLFGKRGEDFYQKARGIDQSEIVVREEIKSLGKQITLEKDTLSTKVLLEKFTKILKEVFEEFKRSEFKTFREITLILRFSDFETKTVSKTFKKPLSSMKDFEVQSLKLLLPFLDQRKNPKKKKIRLLGLRIKNFDEK
;
A
#
# COMPACT_ATOMS: atom_id res chain seq x y z
N MET A 1 -7.59 24.01 -17.79
CA MET A 1 -8.41 23.32 -16.76
C MET A 1 -7.76 21.98 -16.48
N ARG A 2 -7.43 21.68 -15.21
CA ARG A 2 -6.81 20.41 -14.83
C ARG A 2 -7.85 19.30 -14.77
N ILE A 3 -7.54 18.14 -15.36
CA ILE A 3 -8.41 16.96 -15.38
C ILE A 3 -7.54 15.74 -15.08
N ILE A 4 -7.71 15.17 -13.90
CA ILE A 4 -6.96 14.00 -13.44
C ILE A 4 -7.90 12.81 -13.37
N LEU A 5 -7.49 11.70 -13.96
CA LEU A 5 -8.13 10.41 -13.83
C LEU A 5 -7.34 9.57 -12.81
N HIS A 6 -8.04 8.96 -11.86
CA HIS A 6 -7.52 7.92 -10.99
C HIS A 6 -8.17 6.59 -11.34
N LEU A 7 -7.36 5.60 -11.65
CA LEU A 7 -7.77 4.22 -11.88
C LEU A 7 -7.33 3.36 -10.72
N ASP A 8 -8.22 2.51 -10.23
CA ASP A 8 -7.97 1.57 -9.14
C ASP A 8 -8.59 0.21 -9.53
N MET A 9 -7.74 -0.81 -9.59
CA MET A 9 -8.19 -2.16 -9.96
C MET A 9 -9.04 -2.77 -8.86
N ASP A 10 -10.14 -3.41 -9.23
CA ASP A 10 -11.10 -3.97 -8.26
C ASP A 10 -10.57 -5.27 -7.65
N ALA A 11 -10.32 -5.27 -6.33
CA ALA A 11 -9.82 -6.42 -5.57
C ALA A 11 -8.63 -7.13 -6.25
N PHE A 12 -7.66 -6.38 -6.75
CA PHE A 12 -6.67 -6.73 -7.77
C PHE A 12 -6.11 -8.14 -7.64
N PHE A 13 -5.45 -8.49 -6.53
CA PHE A 13 -4.84 -9.81 -6.38
C PHE A 13 -5.89 -10.92 -6.40
N ALA A 14 -6.99 -10.73 -5.70
CA ALA A 14 -8.04 -11.73 -5.64
C ALA A 14 -8.74 -11.91 -7.00
N SER A 15 -8.93 -10.83 -7.75
CA SER A 15 -9.51 -10.90 -9.11
C SER A 15 -8.59 -11.62 -10.10
N ILE A 16 -7.26 -11.48 -9.98
CA ILE A 16 -6.30 -12.24 -10.79
C ILE A 16 -6.37 -13.73 -10.43
N GLU A 17 -6.43 -14.07 -9.14
CA GLU A 17 -6.54 -15.46 -8.71
C GLU A 17 -7.87 -16.10 -9.16
N GLU A 18 -8.96 -15.33 -9.11
CA GLU A 18 -10.27 -15.76 -9.59
C GLU A 18 -10.29 -15.97 -11.11
N ARG A 19 -9.64 -15.07 -11.87
CA ARG A 19 -9.49 -15.18 -13.33
C ARG A 19 -8.74 -16.44 -13.75
N ASP A 20 -7.61 -16.69 -13.08
CA ASP A 20 -6.64 -17.72 -13.49
C ASP A 20 -6.98 -19.12 -12.98
N ARG A 21 -7.97 -19.27 -12.08
CA ARG A 21 -8.33 -20.53 -11.45
C ARG A 21 -9.83 -20.77 -11.47
N ASP A 22 -10.29 -21.65 -12.35
CA ASP A 22 -11.71 -21.91 -12.55
C ASP A 22 -12.47 -22.29 -11.27
N TYR A 23 -11.83 -23.05 -10.38
CA TYR A 23 -12.45 -23.47 -9.11
C TYR A 23 -12.68 -22.31 -8.13
N LEU A 24 -12.10 -21.14 -8.36
CA LEU A 24 -12.28 -19.93 -7.55
C LEU A 24 -13.38 -19.01 -8.10
N LYS A 25 -13.85 -19.21 -9.32
CA LYS A 25 -14.88 -18.37 -9.93
C LYS A 25 -16.13 -18.29 -9.06
N GLY A 26 -16.55 -17.07 -8.76
CA GLY A 26 -17.71 -16.79 -7.92
C GLY A 26 -17.56 -17.19 -6.44
N LYS A 27 -16.34 -17.49 -5.96
CA LYS A 27 -16.11 -17.86 -4.56
C LYS A 27 -15.59 -16.67 -3.75
N ALA A 28 -15.75 -16.75 -2.42
CA ALA A 28 -15.12 -15.81 -1.51
C ALA A 28 -13.62 -16.12 -1.39
N ILE A 29 -12.76 -15.15 -1.77
CA ILE A 29 -11.31 -15.33 -1.90
C ILE A 29 -10.58 -14.32 -1.01
N VAL A 30 -9.61 -14.82 -0.27
CA VAL A 30 -8.67 -14.04 0.54
C VAL A 30 -7.25 -14.36 0.06
N VAL A 31 -6.57 -13.37 -0.50
CA VAL A 31 -5.15 -13.46 -0.83
C VAL A 31 -4.34 -12.88 0.32
N GLY A 32 -3.38 -13.61 0.85
CA GLY A 32 -2.58 -13.15 1.98
C GLY A 32 -1.66 -14.21 2.56
N ALA A 33 -1.19 -13.97 3.77
CA ALA A 33 -0.38 -14.93 4.50
C ALA A 33 -1.12 -16.25 4.73
N ASP A 34 -0.37 -17.35 4.90
CA ASP A 34 -0.93 -18.63 5.28
C ASP A 34 -1.62 -18.53 6.66
N PRO A 35 -2.91 -18.86 6.78
CA PRO A 35 -3.63 -18.82 8.04
C PRO A 35 -3.16 -19.86 9.06
N LYS A 36 -2.46 -20.93 8.64
CA LYS A 36 -1.97 -22.01 9.52
C LYS A 36 -3.01 -22.43 10.56
N GLU A 37 -4.25 -22.71 10.11
CA GLU A 37 -5.38 -23.07 10.95
C GLU A 37 -5.67 -22.06 12.09
N GLY A 38 -5.51 -20.75 11.78
CA GLY A 38 -5.72 -19.66 12.75
C GLY A 38 -4.50 -19.30 13.58
N LYS A 39 -3.36 -19.98 13.42
CA LYS A 39 -2.07 -19.68 14.07
C LYS A 39 -1.14 -18.87 13.18
N GLY A 40 -1.56 -18.53 11.94
CA GLY A 40 -0.78 -17.79 10.97
C GLY A 40 -0.45 -16.39 11.44
N ARG A 41 0.73 -15.91 11.03
CA ARG A 41 1.19 -14.55 11.24
C ARG A 41 1.21 -13.81 9.92
N GLY A 42 0.78 -12.57 9.92
CA GLY A 42 0.67 -11.75 8.73
C GLY A 42 -0.75 -11.27 8.55
N VAL A 43 -1.03 -10.74 7.37
CA VAL A 43 -2.28 -10.04 7.08
C VAL A 43 -2.90 -10.50 5.77
N VAL A 44 -4.15 -10.18 5.61
CA VAL A 44 -4.86 -10.19 4.33
C VAL A 44 -4.25 -9.12 3.43
N SER A 45 -3.74 -9.50 2.26
CA SER A 45 -3.29 -8.56 1.23
C SER A 45 -4.49 -7.99 0.47
N THR A 46 -5.39 -8.87 0.01
CA THR A 46 -6.62 -8.48 -0.69
C THR A 46 -7.71 -9.52 -0.43
N ALA A 47 -8.94 -9.04 -0.22
CA ALA A 47 -10.14 -9.86 -0.21
C ALA A 47 -11.04 -9.44 -1.37
N ASN A 48 -11.65 -10.40 -2.11
CA ASN A 48 -12.64 -10.06 -3.12
C ASN A 48 -13.96 -9.59 -2.48
N TYR A 49 -14.87 -9.06 -3.28
CA TYR A 49 -16.11 -8.47 -2.77
C TYR A 49 -17.00 -9.48 -2.04
N GLN A 50 -16.91 -10.77 -2.40
CA GLN A 50 -17.62 -11.82 -1.69
C GLN A 50 -17.07 -12.06 -0.30
N ALA A 51 -15.75 -12.12 -0.14
CA ALA A 51 -15.13 -12.24 1.18
C ALA A 51 -15.35 -10.97 2.03
N ARG A 52 -15.38 -9.78 1.41
CA ARG A 52 -15.68 -8.51 2.10
C ARG A 52 -17.10 -8.48 2.70
N ARG A 53 -18.09 -9.15 2.11
CA ARG A 53 -19.46 -9.27 2.67
C ARG A 53 -19.49 -9.96 4.04
N TYR A 54 -18.46 -10.76 4.36
CA TYR A 54 -18.28 -11.39 5.64
C TYR A 54 -17.41 -10.58 6.61
N GLY A 55 -17.06 -9.33 6.25
CA GLY A 55 -16.26 -8.44 7.07
C GLY A 55 -14.75 -8.61 6.92
N ILE A 56 -14.27 -9.44 5.98
CA ILE A 56 -12.84 -9.62 5.73
C ILE A 56 -12.32 -8.48 4.86
N SER A 57 -11.25 -7.79 5.29
CA SER A 57 -10.68 -6.64 4.58
C SER A 57 -9.15 -6.70 4.51
N SER A 58 -8.57 -5.95 3.56
CA SER A 58 -7.12 -5.78 3.46
C SER A 58 -6.54 -5.20 4.75
N GLY A 59 -5.38 -5.73 5.17
CA GLY A 59 -4.73 -5.35 6.43
C GLY A 59 -5.23 -6.11 7.67
N MET A 60 -6.36 -6.82 7.60
CA MET A 60 -6.85 -7.65 8.69
C MET A 60 -5.84 -8.75 9.05
N PRO A 61 -5.60 -9.06 10.34
CA PRO A 61 -4.79 -10.21 10.72
C PRO A 61 -5.33 -11.50 10.09
N ILE A 62 -4.44 -12.31 9.50
CA ILE A 62 -4.85 -13.51 8.78
C ILE A 62 -5.53 -14.53 9.70
N SER A 63 -5.13 -14.57 10.98
CA SER A 63 -5.77 -15.41 12.00
C SER A 63 -7.21 -15.00 12.32
N GLU A 64 -7.52 -13.70 12.23
CA GLU A 64 -8.87 -13.16 12.40
C GLU A 64 -9.73 -13.50 11.18
N ALA A 65 -9.20 -13.27 9.97
CA ALA A 65 -9.86 -13.67 8.73
C ALA A 65 -10.17 -15.18 8.72
N TRP A 66 -9.30 -16.03 9.26
CA TRP A 66 -9.55 -17.46 9.41
C TRP A 66 -10.70 -17.79 10.37
N LYS A 67 -10.78 -17.09 11.51
CA LYS A 67 -11.89 -17.28 12.46
C LYS A 67 -13.22 -16.95 11.80
N ILE A 68 -13.30 -15.80 11.11
CA ILE A 68 -14.50 -15.41 10.34
C ILE A 68 -14.85 -16.49 9.31
N ALA A 69 -13.85 -17.00 8.58
CA ALA A 69 -14.07 -18.04 7.57
C ALA A 69 -14.65 -19.33 8.19
N LYS A 70 -14.19 -19.74 9.37
CA LYS A 70 -14.74 -20.91 10.08
C LYS A 70 -16.15 -20.68 10.59
N GLU A 71 -16.48 -19.50 11.05
CA GLU A 71 -17.84 -19.14 11.44
C GLU A 71 -18.80 -19.15 10.25
N VAL A 72 -18.37 -18.62 9.10
CA VAL A 72 -19.14 -18.64 7.84
C VAL A 72 -19.34 -20.07 7.35
N GLU A 73 -18.31 -20.90 7.37
CA GLU A 73 -18.39 -22.31 6.97
C GLU A 73 -19.41 -23.08 7.83
N LYS A 74 -19.39 -22.85 9.16
CA LYS A 74 -20.31 -23.49 10.10
C LYS A 74 -21.76 -23.03 9.95
N SER A 75 -21.98 -21.71 9.81
CA SER A 75 -23.31 -21.11 9.84
C SER A 75 -24.00 -21.08 8.48
N LYS A 76 -23.25 -20.86 7.39
CA LYS A 76 -23.80 -20.69 6.03
C LYS A 76 -23.45 -21.82 5.07
N LYS A 77 -22.61 -22.78 5.49
CA LYS A 77 -22.06 -23.85 4.65
C LYS A 77 -21.28 -23.33 3.43
N GLU A 78 -20.79 -22.09 3.50
CA GLU A 78 -20.00 -21.48 2.46
C GLU A 78 -18.53 -21.50 2.82
N LYS A 79 -17.66 -21.79 1.85
CA LYS A 79 -16.21 -21.87 2.03
C LYS A 79 -15.53 -20.60 1.55
N ILE A 80 -14.65 -20.04 2.38
CA ILE A 80 -13.74 -18.95 2.02
C ILE A 80 -12.37 -19.55 1.70
N TYR A 81 -11.83 -19.19 0.52
CA TYR A 81 -10.59 -19.73 -0.01
C TYR A 81 -9.42 -18.80 0.30
N PHE A 82 -8.40 -19.35 0.97
CA PHE A 82 -7.16 -18.63 1.24
C PHE A 82 -6.10 -18.98 0.18
N VAL A 83 -5.52 -17.97 -0.44
CA VAL A 83 -4.55 -18.11 -1.52
C VAL A 83 -3.27 -17.37 -1.16
N ALA A 84 -2.13 -18.04 -1.29
CA ALA A 84 -0.82 -17.40 -1.14
C ALA A 84 -0.59 -16.39 -2.27
N PRO A 85 -0.03 -15.19 -1.98
CA PRO A 85 0.20 -14.18 -3.01
C PRO A 85 1.34 -14.58 -3.95
N ASP A 86 1.13 -14.34 -5.25
CA ASP A 86 2.15 -14.42 -6.30
C ASP A 86 2.46 -13.00 -6.81
N PHE A 87 3.39 -12.32 -6.14
CA PHE A 87 3.74 -10.95 -6.49
C PHE A 87 4.36 -10.82 -7.88
N GLY A 88 5.05 -11.85 -8.38
CA GLY A 88 5.62 -11.83 -9.74
C GLY A 88 4.52 -11.77 -10.80
N LYS A 89 3.48 -12.60 -10.65
CA LYS A 89 2.30 -12.58 -11.51
C LYS A 89 1.57 -11.23 -11.44
N TYR A 90 1.37 -10.70 -10.24
CA TYR A 90 0.66 -9.41 -10.06
C TYR A 90 1.43 -8.24 -10.67
N GLN A 91 2.75 -8.22 -10.55
CA GLN A 91 3.61 -7.22 -11.21
C GLN A 91 3.49 -7.28 -12.73
N LYS A 92 3.48 -8.48 -13.31
CA LYS A 92 3.31 -8.67 -14.75
C LYS A 92 1.97 -8.11 -15.24
N VAL A 93 0.87 -8.45 -14.56
CA VAL A 93 -0.47 -7.94 -14.89
C VAL A 93 -0.53 -6.41 -14.74
N SER A 94 0.04 -5.88 -13.65
CA SER A 94 0.15 -4.43 -13.43
C SER A 94 0.92 -3.73 -14.56
N GLN A 95 1.99 -4.36 -15.08
CA GLN A 95 2.74 -3.82 -16.21
C GLN A 95 1.91 -3.84 -17.51
N ASN A 96 1.17 -4.91 -17.77
CA ASN A 96 0.28 -4.99 -18.94
C ASN A 96 -0.76 -3.85 -18.90
N ILE A 97 -1.36 -3.62 -17.71
CA ILE A 97 -2.30 -2.50 -17.52
C ILE A 97 -1.61 -1.16 -17.78
N PHE A 98 -0.40 -0.96 -17.27
CA PHE A 98 0.36 0.26 -17.52
C PHE A 98 0.63 0.50 -19.01
N GLU A 99 0.96 -0.55 -19.78
CA GLU A 99 1.12 -0.46 -21.25
C GLU A 99 -0.19 -0.08 -21.97
N ILE A 100 -1.33 -0.56 -21.47
CA ILE A 100 -2.64 -0.12 -21.98
C ILE A 100 -2.81 1.39 -21.74
N LEU A 101 -2.54 1.85 -20.52
CA LEU A 101 -2.75 3.24 -20.12
C LEU A 101 -1.87 4.25 -20.89
N LYS A 102 -0.67 3.85 -21.31
CA LYS A 102 0.24 4.69 -22.13
C LYS A 102 -0.40 5.22 -23.43
N LYS A 103 -1.39 4.53 -23.97
CA LYS A 103 -2.11 4.97 -25.18
C LYS A 103 -3.01 6.17 -24.93
N TYR A 104 -3.40 6.40 -23.68
CA TYR A 104 -4.44 7.38 -23.32
C TYR A 104 -3.88 8.66 -22.69
N SER A 105 -2.65 8.64 -22.18
CA SER A 105 -2.02 9.83 -21.62
C SER A 105 -0.50 9.75 -21.70
N PRO A 106 0.18 10.87 -22.03
CA PRO A 106 1.64 10.96 -21.97
C PRO A 106 2.18 11.10 -20.54
N LYS A 107 1.32 11.45 -19.57
CA LYS A 107 1.69 11.64 -18.17
C LYS A 107 0.91 10.67 -17.28
N ILE A 108 1.59 9.62 -16.85
CA ILE A 108 1.03 8.58 -15.99
C ILE A 108 1.92 8.40 -14.77
N GLU A 109 1.31 8.40 -13.60
CA GLU A 109 1.95 8.01 -12.35
C GLU A 109 1.44 6.63 -11.92
N LYS A 110 2.34 5.71 -11.66
CA LYS A 110 2.03 4.44 -11.03
C LYS A 110 2.12 4.60 -9.52
N ALA A 111 0.99 4.90 -8.87
CA ALA A 111 0.93 5.16 -7.43
C ALA A 111 1.09 3.88 -6.59
N SER A 112 0.65 2.73 -7.12
CA SER A 112 0.87 1.40 -6.54
C SER A 112 0.85 0.33 -7.63
N ILE A 113 0.82 -0.93 -7.25
CA ILE A 113 0.72 -2.05 -8.19
C ILE A 113 -0.64 -2.10 -8.91
N ASP A 114 -1.67 -1.48 -8.34
CA ASP A 114 -3.07 -1.51 -8.76
C ASP A 114 -3.71 -0.14 -8.92
N GLU A 115 -2.98 0.95 -8.60
CA GLU A 115 -3.49 2.32 -8.72
C GLU A 115 -2.63 3.16 -9.68
N PHE A 116 -3.31 3.94 -10.55
CA PHE A 116 -2.65 4.80 -11.53
C PHE A 116 -3.35 6.16 -11.60
N TYR A 117 -2.56 7.23 -11.77
CA TYR A 117 -3.09 8.55 -12.12
C TYR A 117 -2.68 8.90 -13.56
N LEU A 118 -3.63 9.48 -14.31
CA LEU A 118 -3.42 9.97 -15.67
C LEU A 118 -3.76 11.45 -15.74
N ASP A 119 -2.91 12.25 -16.39
CA ASP A 119 -3.26 13.63 -16.73
C ASP A 119 -4.01 13.67 -18.07
N LEU A 120 -5.27 14.00 -18.02
CA LEU A 120 -6.14 14.15 -19.19
C LEU A 120 -6.46 15.64 -19.47
N SER A 121 -5.70 16.58 -18.93
CA SER A 121 -5.94 18.02 -19.06
C SER A 121 -5.90 18.50 -20.50
N PHE A 122 -5.17 17.82 -21.37
CA PHE A 122 -5.09 18.13 -22.82
C PHE A 122 -6.43 17.97 -23.53
N LEU A 123 -7.36 17.15 -23.01
CA LEU A 123 -8.71 16.98 -23.57
C LEU A 123 -9.61 18.20 -23.35
N LYS A 124 -9.27 19.07 -22.40
CA LYS A 124 -10.01 20.32 -22.05
C LYS A 124 -11.50 20.12 -21.74
N SER A 125 -11.94 18.86 -21.53
CA SER A 125 -13.35 18.48 -21.34
C SER A 125 -13.50 17.25 -20.44
N PHE A 126 -14.27 17.39 -19.35
CA PHE A 126 -14.66 16.26 -18.49
C PHE A 126 -15.51 15.23 -19.22
N PHE A 127 -16.32 15.65 -20.19
CA PHE A 127 -17.09 14.73 -21.01
C PHE A 127 -16.19 13.84 -21.87
N LYS A 128 -15.17 14.42 -22.52
CA LYS A 128 -14.16 13.63 -23.27
C LYS A 128 -13.36 12.71 -22.35
N ALA A 129 -12.97 13.20 -21.18
CA ALA A 129 -12.25 12.39 -20.20
C ALA A 129 -13.09 11.19 -19.71
N LYS A 130 -14.40 11.35 -19.57
CA LYS A 130 -15.32 10.25 -19.26
C LYS A 130 -15.36 9.20 -20.38
N LYS A 131 -15.40 9.60 -21.65
CA LYS A 131 -15.33 8.65 -22.78
C LYS A 131 -14.02 7.86 -22.75
N VAL A 132 -12.89 8.54 -22.53
CA VAL A 132 -11.57 7.89 -22.37
C VAL A 132 -11.58 6.89 -21.21
N ALA A 133 -12.18 7.23 -20.08
CA ALA A 133 -12.30 6.30 -18.95
C ALA A 133 -13.06 5.02 -19.32
N GLN A 134 -14.14 5.13 -20.09
CA GLN A 134 -14.92 3.98 -20.57
C GLN A 134 -14.11 3.11 -21.54
N GLU A 135 -13.37 3.72 -22.43
CA GLU A 135 -12.46 3.01 -23.35
C GLU A 135 -11.35 2.27 -22.60
N ILE A 136 -10.72 2.90 -21.62
CA ILE A 136 -9.72 2.28 -20.75
C ILE A 136 -10.30 1.05 -20.05
N LYS A 137 -11.47 1.18 -19.40
CA LYS A 137 -12.11 0.06 -18.70
C LYS A 137 -12.42 -1.09 -19.64
N ARG A 138 -12.94 -0.80 -20.84
CA ARG A 138 -13.22 -1.80 -21.85
C ARG A 138 -11.95 -2.53 -22.30
N GLU A 139 -10.88 -1.79 -22.64
CA GLU A 139 -9.62 -2.40 -23.10
C GLU A 139 -8.96 -3.25 -22.01
N ILE A 140 -8.99 -2.82 -20.75
CA ILE A 140 -8.50 -3.62 -19.61
C ILE A 140 -9.32 -4.91 -19.50
N PHE A 141 -10.64 -4.83 -19.57
CA PHE A 141 -11.49 -6.01 -19.50
C PHE A 141 -11.29 -6.97 -20.68
N GLU A 142 -11.16 -6.45 -21.89
CA GLU A 142 -10.90 -7.26 -23.07
C GLU A 142 -9.58 -8.01 -23.00
N LYS A 143 -8.52 -7.36 -22.54
CA LYS A 143 -7.16 -7.91 -22.53
C LYS A 143 -6.81 -8.71 -21.26
N GLU A 144 -7.23 -8.21 -20.09
CA GLU A 144 -6.86 -8.80 -18.81
C GLU A 144 -8.02 -9.50 -18.10
N LYS A 145 -9.26 -9.38 -18.60
CA LYS A 145 -10.49 -9.92 -17.96
C LYS A 145 -10.66 -9.45 -16.51
N LEU A 146 -10.18 -8.24 -16.21
CA LEU A 146 -10.25 -7.60 -14.91
C LEU A 146 -11.08 -6.33 -14.99
N THR A 147 -11.69 -5.93 -13.86
CA THR A 147 -12.42 -4.66 -13.76
C THR A 147 -11.61 -3.62 -12.99
N ALA A 148 -11.86 -2.35 -13.32
CA ALA A 148 -11.30 -1.21 -12.63
C ALA A 148 -12.38 -0.19 -12.30
N SER A 149 -12.22 0.51 -11.18
CA SER A 149 -13.05 1.67 -10.83
C SER A 149 -12.28 2.96 -11.10
N ILE A 150 -12.94 3.92 -11.73
CA ILE A 150 -12.32 5.16 -12.19
C ILE A 150 -12.98 6.38 -11.55
N GLY A 151 -12.16 7.28 -11.05
CA GLY A 151 -12.56 8.61 -10.63
C GLY A 151 -11.90 9.69 -11.49
N ILE A 152 -12.66 10.71 -11.86
CA ILE A 152 -12.16 11.87 -12.60
C ILE A 152 -12.41 13.12 -11.77
N GLY A 153 -11.39 13.95 -11.59
CA GLY A 153 -11.48 15.17 -10.79
C GLY A 153 -10.50 16.26 -11.23
N PRO A 154 -10.59 17.46 -10.63
CA PRO A 154 -9.66 18.55 -10.94
C PRO A 154 -8.26 18.36 -10.35
N ASN A 155 -8.06 17.37 -9.49
CA ASN A 155 -6.78 17.02 -8.87
C ASN A 155 -6.76 15.55 -8.43
N LYS A 156 -5.58 15.07 -8.00
CA LYS A 156 -5.36 13.67 -7.60
C LYS A 156 -6.25 13.25 -6.43
N PHE A 157 -6.38 14.11 -5.42
CA PHE A 157 -7.17 13.83 -4.22
C PHE A 157 -8.66 13.58 -4.57
N VAL A 158 -9.27 14.48 -5.32
CA VAL A 158 -10.69 14.36 -5.71
C VAL A 158 -10.90 13.15 -6.63
N ALA A 159 -10.00 12.92 -7.59
CA ALA A 159 -10.07 11.77 -8.48
C ALA A 159 -9.98 10.44 -7.71
N LYS A 160 -9.07 10.35 -6.71
CA LYS A 160 -8.93 9.14 -5.87
C LYS A 160 -10.21 8.87 -5.06
N ILE A 161 -10.75 9.87 -4.38
CA ILE A 161 -12.01 9.68 -3.64
C ILE A 161 -13.14 9.25 -4.59
N ALA A 162 -13.27 9.93 -5.73
CA ALA A 162 -14.32 9.61 -6.72
C ALA A 162 -14.25 8.15 -7.19
N SER A 163 -13.05 7.58 -7.36
CA SER A 163 -12.89 6.18 -7.78
C SER A 163 -13.39 5.17 -6.74
N GLN A 164 -13.43 5.54 -5.46
CA GLN A 164 -13.88 4.67 -4.37
C GLN A 164 -15.41 4.61 -4.23
N MET A 165 -16.12 5.67 -4.69
CA MET A 165 -17.55 5.86 -4.40
C MET A 165 -18.47 4.82 -5.04
N LYS A 166 -18.07 4.24 -6.17
CA LYS A 166 -18.89 3.30 -6.95
C LYS A 166 -18.19 1.97 -7.22
N LYS A 167 -17.31 1.53 -6.32
CA LYS A 167 -16.68 0.19 -6.44
C LYS A 167 -17.70 -0.94 -6.23
N PRO A 168 -17.60 -2.06 -6.92
CA PRO A 168 -16.66 -2.35 -8.03
C PRO A 168 -17.15 -1.86 -9.41
N ASN A 169 -16.23 -1.82 -10.37
CA ASN A 169 -16.45 -1.50 -11.79
C ASN A 169 -17.17 -0.15 -12.01
N GLY A 170 -16.98 0.78 -11.06
CA GLY A 170 -17.63 2.06 -11.05
C GLY A 170 -16.92 3.12 -11.88
N GLU A 171 -17.63 4.24 -12.11
CA GLU A 171 -17.09 5.43 -12.73
C GLU A 171 -17.76 6.66 -12.13
N MET A 172 -16.96 7.65 -11.76
CA MET A 172 -17.48 8.92 -11.25
C MET A 172 -16.59 10.10 -11.68
N ALA A 173 -17.22 11.15 -12.21
CA ALA A 173 -16.55 12.41 -12.57
C ALA A 173 -17.08 13.54 -11.70
N ILE A 174 -16.17 14.28 -11.08
CA ILE A 174 -16.47 15.43 -10.20
C ILE A 174 -15.96 16.71 -10.86
N LEU A 175 -16.89 17.55 -11.30
CA LEU A 175 -16.56 18.86 -11.89
C LEU A 175 -16.02 19.81 -10.82
N PRO A 176 -15.14 20.78 -11.16
CA PRO A 176 -14.57 21.72 -10.21
C PRO A 176 -15.60 22.44 -9.32
N ALA A 177 -16.72 22.88 -9.91
CA ALA A 177 -17.79 23.55 -9.18
C ALA A 177 -18.50 22.67 -8.16
N LYS A 178 -18.46 21.34 -8.30
CA LYS A 178 -19.13 20.36 -7.43
C LYS A 178 -18.21 19.76 -6.34
N VAL A 179 -16.93 20.09 -6.34
CA VAL A 179 -15.95 19.49 -5.41
C VAL A 179 -16.32 19.71 -3.95
N LYS A 180 -16.73 20.93 -3.59
CA LYS A 180 -17.06 21.26 -2.21
C LYS A 180 -18.30 20.50 -1.71
N ASP A 181 -19.33 20.40 -2.54
CA ASP A 181 -20.57 19.71 -2.23
C ASP A 181 -20.35 18.19 -2.16
N PHE A 182 -19.54 17.66 -3.07
CA PHE A 182 -19.16 16.25 -3.09
C PHE A 182 -18.40 15.83 -1.84
N LEU A 183 -17.42 16.62 -1.40
CA LEU A 183 -16.58 16.28 -0.25
C LEU A 183 -17.29 16.47 1.08
N ALA A 184 -18.19 17.44 1.19
CA ALA A 184 -18.78 17.86 2.49
C ALA A 184 -19.39 16.72 3.31
N PRO A 185 -20.22 15.80 2.75
CA PRO A 185 -20.86 14.74 3.51
C PRO A 185 -19.95 13.55 3.82
N LEU A 186 -18.77 13.46 3.17
CA LEU A 186 -17.88 12.31 3.31
C LEU A 186 -17.22 12.27 4.69
N LEU A 187 -17.01 11.08 5.21
CA LEU A 187 -16.33 10.88 6.48
C LEU A 187 -14.86 11.34 6.40
N ILE A 188 -14.31 11.84 7.48
CA ILE A 188 -12.92 12.32 7.52
C ILE A 188 -11.89 11.24 7.17
N ARG A 189 -12.17 9.96 7.42
CA ARG A 189 -11.31 8.84 7.08
C ARG A 189 -11.12 8.64 5.56
N GLU A 190 -12.00 9.22 4.74
CA GLU A 190 -11.85 9.21 3.29
C GLU A 190 -10.70 10.11 2.80
N ILE A 191 -10.19 10.99 3.65
CA ILE A 191 -9.00 11.80 3.35
C ILE A 191 -7.76 10.89 3.44
N PRO A 192 -7.01 10.67 2.34
CA PRO A 192 -5.77 9.92 2.37
C PRO A 192 -4.80 10.46 3.44
N GLY A 193 -4.35 9.57 4.32
CA GLY A 193 -3.50 9.93 5.45
C GLY A 193 -4.26 10.14 6.78
N VAL A 194 -5.59 10.12 6.79
CA VAL A 194 -6.37 10.02 8.02
C VAL A 194 -6.53 8.55 8.38
N GLY A 195 -5.71 8.06 9.30
CA GLY A 195 -5.85 6.72 9.87
C GLY A 195 -6.69 6.74 11.14
N SER A 196 -6.95 5.55 11.71
CA SER A 196 -7.81 5.36 12.90
C SER A 196 -7.51 6.30 14.05
N LYS A 197 -6.24 6.49 14.43
CA LYS A 197 -5.85 7.41 15.51
C LYS A 197 -6.17 8.88 15.22
N THR A 198 -6.04 9.30 13.95
CA THR A 198 -6.37 10.67 13.54
C THR A 198 -7.88 10.86 13.48
N GLU A 199 -8.61 9.87 12.96
CA GLU A 199 -10.07 9.84 12.94
C GLU A 199 -10.64 9.90 14.36
N GLU A 200 -10.15 9.06 15.27
CA GLU A 200 -10.57 9.05 16.68
C GLU A 200 -10.39 10.43 17.34
N LYS A 201 -9.19 11.02 17.19
CA LYS A 201 -8.90 12.36 17.73
C LYS A 201 -9.84 13.44 17.20
N LEU A 202 -10.17 13.40 15.91
CA LEU A 202 -11.10 14.35 15.29
C LEU A 202 -12.55 14.09 15.76
N ASN A 203 -12.97 12.82 15.85
CA ASN A 203 -14.29 12.44 16.33
C ASN A 203 -14.54 12.88 17.78
N GLN A 204 -13.53 12.81 18.66
CA GLN A 204 -13.61 13.32 20.03
C GLN A 204 -13.83 14.84 20.08
N MET A 205 -13.48 15.56 19.01
CA MET A 205 -13.74 17.01 18.86
C MET A 205 -15.06 17.29 18.13
N GLY A 206 -15.90 16.29 17.88
CA GLY A 206 -17.17 16.43 17.15
C GLY A 206 -17.02 16.55 15.63
N ILE A 207 -15.82 16.32 15.08
CA ILE A 207 -15.53 16.46 13.66
C ILE A 207 -15.59 15.07 13.02
N LYS A 208 -16.67 14.80 12.28
CA LYS A 208 -16.95 13.49 11.67
C LYS A 208 -16.84 13.51 10.16
N THR A 209 -17.14 14.65 9.55
CA THR A 209 -17.17 14.80 8.10
C THR A 209 -16.08 15.75 7.58
N ILE A 210 -15.80 15.67 6.29
CA ILE A 210 -14.91 16.64 5.62
C ILE A 210 -15.49 18.05 5.70
N GLY A 211 -16.80 18.18 5.67
CA GLY A 211 -17.50 19.45 5.86
C GLY A 211 -17.25 20.05 7.26
N ASP A 212 -17.24 19.22 8.32
CA ASP A 212 -16.90 19.68 9.67
C ASP A 212 -15.43 20.09 9.76
N LEU A 213 -14.53 19.28 9.20
CA LEU A 213 -13.11 19.57 9.17
C LEU A 213 -12.80 20.91 8.47
N ARG A 214 -13.57 21.26 7.42
CA ARG A 214 -13.46 22.53 6.69
C ARG A 214 -13.73 23.76 7.55
N LYS A 215 -14.52 23.64 8.60
CA LYS A 215 -14.85 24.76 9.54
C LYS A 215 -13.63 25.13 10.41
N LEU A 216 -12.66 24.24 10.57
CA LEU A 216 -11.47 24.52 11.39
C LEU A 216 -10.50 25.46 10.66
N SER A 217 -9.87 26.34 11.47
CA SER A 217 -8.81 27.22 10.98
C SER A 217 -7.52 26.44 10.70
N LEU A 218 -6.69 27.00 9.82
CA LEU A 218 -5.38 26.44 9.52
C LEU A 218 -4.50 26.35 10.78
N SER A 219 -4.52 27.39 11.62
CA SER A 219 -3.76 27.44 12.88
C SER A 219 -4.14 26.30 13.81
N LYS A 220 -5.44 26.03 13.97
CA LYS A 220 -5.94 24.93 14.79
C LYS A 220 -5.48 23.57 14.27
N LEU A 221 -5.58 23.33 12.96
CA LEU A 221 -5.13 22.08 12.34
C LEU A 221 -3.61 21.90 12.43
N LYS A 222 -2.83 22.97 12.24
CA LYS A 222 -1.37 22.94 12.43
C LYS A 222 -0.98 22.64 13.88
N SER A 223 -1.66 23.21 14.87
CA SER A 223 -1.38 22.92 16.28
C SER A 223 -1.67 21.46 16.65
N LEU A 224 -2.69 20.83 16.04
CA LEU A 224 -3.08 19.45 16.31
C LEU A 224 -2.23 18.39 15.60
N PHE A 225 -1.81 18.67 14.36
CA PHE A 225 -1.24 17.67 13.43
C PHE A 225 0.05 18.13 12.73
N GLY A 226 0.59 19.30 13.08
CA GLY A 226 1.80 19.85 12.45
C GLY A 226 1.63 20.07 10.94
N LYS A 227 2.63 19.67 10.15
CA LYS A 227 2.61 19.77 8.68
C LYS A 227 1.41 19.01 8.06
N ARG A 228 0.99 17.90 8.65
CA ARG A 228 -0.18 17.15 8.17
C ARG A 228 -1.49 17.94 8.34
N GLY A 229 -1.56 18.81 9.34
CA GLY A 229 -2.71 19.69 9.53
C GLY A 229 -2.92 20.67 8.39
N GLU A 230 -1.83 21.13 7.76
CA GLU A 230 -1.89 21.96 6.56
C GLU A 230 -2.44 21.18 5.35
N ASP A 231 -1.96 19.94 5.15
CA ASP A 231 -2.49 19.06 4.12
C ASP A 231 -3.99 18.77 4.31
N PHE A 232 -4.40 18.49 5.53
CA PHE A 232 -5.83 18.29 5.87
C PHE A 232 -6.68 19.54 5.61
N TYR A 233 -6.15 20.73 5.92
CA TYR A 233 -6.82 22.00 5.66
C TYR A 233 -7.07 22.20 4.16
N GLN A 234 -6.08 21.94 3.32
CA GLN A 234 -6.20 22.06 1.86
C GLN A 234 -7.17 21.02 1.31
N LYS A 235 -7.00 19.75 1.67
CA LYS A 235 -7.85 18.64 1.21
C LYS A 235 -9.31 18.82 1.59
N ALA A 236 -9.61 19.30 2.81
CA ALA A 236 -10.99 19.59 3.21
C ALA A 236 -11.67 20.66 2.33
N ARG A 237 -10.88 21.48 1.63
CA ARG A 237 -11.34 22.50 0.68
C ARG A 237 -11.30 22.02 -0.78
N GLY A 238 -10.92 20.75 -0.99
CA GLY A 238 -10.78 20.15 -2.32
C GLY A 238 -9.54 20.60 -3.08
N ILE A 239 -8.54 21.13 -2.37
CA ILE A 239 -7.30 21.65 -2.94
C ILE A 239 -6.20 20.59 -2.80
N ASP A 240 -5.61 20.21 -3.92
CA ASP A 240 -4.42 19.37 -4.01
C ASP A 240 -3.61 19.80 -5.24
N GLN A 241 -2.43 20.34 -4.97
CA GLN A 241 -1.52 20.85 -6.02
C GLN A 241 -0.49 19.81 -6.47
N SER A 242 -0.53 18.58 -5.90
CA SER A 242 0.42 17.54 -6.26
C SER A 242 0.37 17.24 -7.76
N GLU A 243 1.54 17.15 -8.38
CA GLU A 243 1.67 16.83 -9.81
C GLU A 243 1.64 15.31 -10.05
N ILE A 244 1.45 14.92 -11.32
CA ILE A 244 1.62 13.55 -11.77
C ILE A 244 3.12 13.26 -11.88
N VAL A 245 3.62 12.30 -11.10
CA VAL A 245 5.02 11.88 -11.08
C VAL A 245 5.22 10.74 -12.08
N VAL A 246 5.83 11.04 -13.23
CA VAL A 246 5.98 10.07 -14.33
C VAL A 246 7.01 8.98 -14.01
N ARG A 247 7.99 9.27 -13.17
CA ARG A 247 9.03 8.31 -12.75
C ARG A 247 9.30 8.49 -11.27
N GLU A 248 9.12 7.40 -10.52
CA GLU A 248 9.54 7.39 -9.12
C GLU A 248 11.01 6.96 -9.03
N GLU A 249 11.80 7.75 -8.33
CA GLU A 249 13.15 7.36 -7.93
C GLU A 249 13.09 6.29 -6.83
N ILE A 250 13.82 5.20 -7.00
CA ILE A 250 13.97 4.19 -5.97
C ILE A 250 14.83 4.76 -4.83
N LYS A 251 14.19 5.12 -3.73
CA LYS A 251 14.87 5.73 -2.57
C LYS A 251 15.45 4.70 -1.60
N SER A 252 14.99 3.47 -1.63
CA SER A 252 15.47 2.40 -0.75
C SER A 252 15.12 1.02 -1.29
N LEU A 253 15.99 0.03 -1.05
CA LEU A 253 15.74 -1.39 -1.25
C LEU A 253 15.80 -2.10 0.10
N GLY A 254 14.90 -3.04 0.37
CA GLY A 254 14.90 -3.74 1.65
C GLY A 254 13.89 -4.86 1.75
N LYS A 255 14.16 -5.77 2.68
CA LYS A 255 13.31 -6.93 3.00
C LYS A 255 13.05 -7.02 4.49
N GLN A 256 11.93 -7.60 4.84
CA GLN A 256 11.55 -7.89 6.22
C GLN A 256 10.93 -9.28 6.31
N ILE A 257 11.27 -10.01 7.38
CA ILE A 257 10.70 -11.32 7.68
C ILE A 257 10.09 -11.29 9.07
N THR A 258 8.81 -11.62 9.19
CA THR A 258 8.18 -11.94 10.47
C THR A 258 8.50 -13.41 10.80
N LEU A 259 9.12 -13.64 11.95
CA LEU A 259 9.51 -14.99 12.39
C LEU A 259 8.27 -15.81 12.74
N GLU A 260 8.33 -17.12 12.54
CA GLU A 260 7.22 -18.04 12.86
C GLU A 260 6.88 -18.04 14.36
N LYS A 261 7.92 -17.97 15.20
CA LYS A 261 7.82 -17.82 16.66
C LYS A 261 8.75 -16.72 17.12
N ASP A 262 8.30 -15.95 18.12
CA ASP A 262 9.15 -14.93 18.74
C ASP A 262 10.31 -15.62 19.47
N THR A 263 11.55 -15.22 19.21
CA THR A 263 12.73 -15.95 19.66
C THR A 263 13.86 -15.03 20.14
N LEU A 264 14.73 -15.58 20.99
CA LEU A 264 16.06 -15.05 21.33
C LEU A 264 17.19 -15.93 20.77
N SER A 265 16.85 -17.03 20.07
CA SER A 265 17.85 -17.95 19.53
C SER A 265 18.72 -17.24 18.50
N THR A 266 19.98 -17.00 18.85
CA THR A 266 21.00 -16.39 17.98
C THR A 266 21.13 -17.17 16.67
N LYS A 267 21.10 -18.50 16.73
CA LYS A 267 21.18 -19.37 15.54
C LYS A 267 20.05 -19.07 14.55
N VAL A 268 18.79 -19.05 15.03
CA VAL A 268 17.62 -18.77 14.18
C VAL A 268 17.67 -17.36 13.63
N LEU A 269 18.03 -16.39 14.47
CA LEU A 269 18.10 -14.97 14.07
C LEU A 269 19.17 -14.75 12.99
N LEU A 270 20.36 -15.33 13.15
CA LEU A 270 21.44 -15.23 12.17
C LEU A 270 21.06 -15.91 10.84
N GLU A 271 20.46 -17.11 10.89
CA GLU A 271 20.00 -17.81 9.69
C GLU A 271 19.02 -16.94 8.87
N LYS A 272 17.99 -16.40 9.53
CA LYS A 272 16.98 -15.55 8.86
C LYS A 272 17.59 -14.23 8.40
N PHE A 273 18.50 -13.66 9.16
CA PHE A 273 19.18 -12.42 8.79
C PHE A 273 20.08 -12.59 7.56
N THR A 274 20.85 -13.70 7.49
CA THR A 274 21.66 -14.04 6.31
C THR A 274 20.79 -14.21 5.06
N LYS A 275 19.60 -14.80 5.20
CA LYS A 275 18.65 -14.88 4.10
C LYS A 275 18.24 -13.50 3.60
N ILE A 276 17.83 -12.60 4.51
CA ILE A 276 17.47 -11.21 4.17
C ILE A 276 18.64 -10.49 3.50
N LEU A 277 19.86 -10.64 4.03
CA LEU A 277 21.07 -10.04 3.44
C LEU A 277 21.25 -10.43 1.98
N LYS A 278 21.17 -11.72 1.67
CA LYS A 278 21.30 -12.23 0.31
C LYS A 278 20.22 -11.65 -0.61
N GLU A 279 18.95 -11.71 -0.19
CA GLU A 279 17.83 -11.20 -0.98
C GLU A 279 17.94 -9.69 -1.28
N VAL A 280 18.32 -8.88 -0.28
CA VAL A 280 18.50 -7.42 -0.46
C VAL A 280 19.67 -7.13 -1.38
N PHE A 281 20.79 -7.87 -1.24
CA PHE A 281 21.95 -7.67 -2.09
C PHE A 281 21.72 -8.11 -3.54
N GLU A 282 20.99 -9.19 -3.76
CA GLU A 282 20.59 -9.63 -5.10
C GLU A 282 19.67 -8.61 -5.78
N GLU A 283 18.70 -8.05 -5.04
CA GLU A 283 17.83 -6.99 -5.54
C GLU A 283 18.64 -5.73 -5.89
N PHE A 284 19.60 -5.35 -5.05
CA PHE A 284 20.55 -4.27 -5.34
C PHE A 284 21.37 -4.54 -6.61
N LYS A 285 21.90 -5.75 -6.81
CA LYS A 285 22.67 -6.11 -8.01
C LYS A 285 21.84 -6.05 -9.29
N ARG A 286 20.54 -6.33 -9.23
CA ARG A 286 19.61 -6.24 -10.36
C ARG A 286 19.15 -4.81 -10.63
N SER A 287 19.36 -3.89 -9.70
CA SER A 287 18.98 -2.49 -9.84
C SER A 287 19.95 -1.70 -10.73
N GLU A 288 19.59 -0.46 -11.03
CA GLU A 288 20.44 0.50 -11.77
C GLU A 288 21.56 1.12 -10.92
N PHE A 289 21.65 0.79 -9.62
CA PHE A 289 22.60 1.41 -8.72
C PHE A 289 23.95 0.67 -8.67
N LYS A 290 25.05 1.44 -8.51
CA LYS A 290 26.42 0.93 -8.34
C LYS A 290 26.79 0.77 -6.89
N THR A 291 26.37 1.69 -6.04
CA THR A 291 26.73 1.74 -4.63
C THR A 291 25.57 2.22 -3.76
N PHE A 292 25.72 2.04 -2.44
CA PHE A 292 24.82 2.60 -1.44
C PHE A 292 25.61 3.08 -0.22
N ARG A 293 25.06 4.05 0.54
CA ARG A 293 25.76 4.67 1.68
C ARG A 293 25.05 4.50 3.02
N GLU A 294 23.86 3.93 3.06
CA GLU A 294 23.14 3.74 4.32
C GLU A 294 22.61 2.32 4.44
N ILE A 295 22.84 1.72 5.61
CA ILE A 295 22.23 0.45 6.02
C ILE A 295 21.32 0.73 7.22
N THR A 296 20.08 0.24 7.16
CA THR A 296 19.09 0.33 8.23
C THR A 296 18.66 -1.06 8.65
N LEU A 297 18.90 -1.38 9.93
CA LEU A 297 18.35 -2.56 10.60
C LEU A 297 16.98 -2.20 11.19
N ILE A 298 16.01 -3.08 11.02
CA ILE A 298 14.67 -2.97 11.57
C ILE A 298 14.41 -4.22 12.42
N LEU A 299 14.10 -4.02 13.69
CA LEU A 299 13.75 -5.08 14.63
C LEU A 299 12.40 -4.77 15.24
N ARG A 300 11.50 -5.75 15.28
CA ARG A 300 10.27 -5.66 16.08
C ARG A 300 10.29 -6.74 17.14
N PHE A 301 10.00 -6.35 18.36
CA PHE A 301 9.90 -7.27 19.49
C PHE A 301 8.49 -7.88 19.62
N SER A 302 8.37 -8.85 20.53
CA SER A 302 7.11 -9.56 20.79
C SER A 302 5.98 -8.67 21.29
N ASP A 303 6.31 -7.55 21.93
CA ASP A 303 5.36 -6.51 22.38
C ASP A 303 5.05 -5.45 21.30
N PHE A 304 5.44 -5.72 20.05
CA PHE A 304 5.31 -4.83 18.89
C PHE A 304 6.13 -3.53 18.95
N GLU A 305 6.97 -3.31 19.97
CA GLU A 305 7.95 -2.24 19.91
C GLU A 305 8.89 -2.45 18.73
N THR A 306 9.06 -1.41 17.91
CA THR A 306 9.95 -1.46 16.73
C THR A 306 11.16 -0.58 16.96
N LYS A 307 12.35 -1.14 16.83
CA LYS A 307 13.63 -0.41 16.83
C LYS A 307 14.16 -0.34 15.41
N THR A 308 14.54 0.86 14.99
CA THR A 308 15.21 1.10 13.71
C THR A 308 16.57 1.72 13.99
N VAL A 309 17.61 1.09 13.48
CA VAL A 309 19.00 1.56 13.65
C VAL A 309 19.64 1.73 12.29
N SER A 310 20.04 2.94 11.96
CA SER A 310 20.70 3.26 10.69
C SER A 310 22.17 3.62 10.90
N LYS A 311 22.99 3.30 9.90
CA LYS A 311 24.38 3.74 9.80
C LYS A 311 24.65 4.24 8.38
N THR A 312 25.12 5.47 8.29
CA THR A 312 25.57 6.08 7.04
C THR A 312 27.10 6.00 6.95
N PHE A 313 27.63 5.70 5.78
CA PHE A 313 29.05 5.48 5.52
C PHE A 313 29.60 6.62 4.68
N LYS A 314 30.82 7.14 5.05
CA LYS A 314 31.53 8.13 4.24
C LYS A 314 31.95 7.56 2.88
N LYS A 315 32.48 6.32 2.88
CA LYS A 315 32.80 5.57 1.65
C LYS A 315 31.59 4.72 1.26
N PRO A 316 31.14 4.75 -0.02
CA PRO A 316 30.03 3.95 -0.48
C PRO A 316 30.38 2.45 -0.45
N LEU A 317 29.38 1.61 -0.29
CA LEU A 317 29.50 0.16 -0.26
C LEU A 317 28.94 -0.44 -1.55
N SER A 318 29.63 -1.47 -2.07
CA SER A 318 29.22 -2.21 -3.27
C SER A 318 29.43 -3.71 -3.17
N SER A 319 30.21 -4.16 -2.15
CA SER A 319 30.53 -5.57 -1.97
C SER A 319 29.60 -6.28 -0.99
N MET A 320 29.29 -7.55 -1.26
CA MET A 320 28.52 -8.39 -0.34
C MET A 320 29.21 -8.53 1.02
N LYS A 321 30.54 -8.67 1.02
CA LYS A 321 31.32 -8.83 2.24
C LYS A 321 31.20 -7.60 3.16
N ASP A 322 31.34 -6.39 2.62
CA ASP A 322 31.21 -5.16 3.41
C ASP A 322 29.78 -4.99 3.91
N PHE A 323 28.79 -5.27 3.05
CA PHE A 323 27.39 -5.20 3.42
C PHE A 323 27.07 -6.16 4.58
N GLU A 324 27.52 -7.40 4.52
CA GLU A 324 27.34 -8.39 5.57
C GLU A 324 27.99 -7.96 6.89
N VAL A 325 29.28 -7.59 6.85
CA VAL A 325 30.04 -7.16 8.04
C VAL A 325 29.37 -5.95 8.72
N GLN A 326 28.99 -4.94 7.95
CA GLN A 326 28.38 -3.74 8.53
C GLN A 326 26.96 -4.01 9.03
N SER A 327 26.19 -4.86 8.37
CA SER A 327 24.85 -5.25 8.81
C SER A 327 24.89 -6.08 10.11
N LEU A 328 25.83 -7.02 10.23
CA LEU A 328 26.06 -7.78 11.45
C LEU A 328 26.46 -6.88 12.63
N LYS A 329 27.30 -5.86 12.41
CA LYS A 329 27.64 -4.87 13.45
C LYS A 329 26.41 -4.12 13.97
N LEU A 330 25.35 -3.97 13.19
CA LEU A 330 24.07 -3.38 13.65
C LEU A 330 23.22 -4.38 14.44
N LEU A 331 23.25 -5.67 14.07
CA LEU A 331 22.45 -6.72 14.71
C LEU A 331 23.02 -7.20 16.03
N LEU A 332 24.34 -7.42 16.10
CA LEU A 332 25.03 -8.01 17.27
C LEU A 332 24.67 -7.36 18.61
N PRO A 333 24.58 -6.01 18.74
CA PRO A 333 24.21 -5.38 20.03
C PRO A 333 22.82 -5.76 20.56
N PHE A 334 21.97 -6.32 19.73
CA PHE A 334 20.65 -6.83 20.15
C PHE A 334 20.71 -8.30 20.55
N LEU A 335 21.63 -9.08 19.97
CA LEU A 335 21.86 -10.48 20.29
C LEU A 335 22.63 -10.66 21.60
N ASP A 336 23.64 -9.81 21.84
CA ASP A 336 24.44 -9.80 23.08
C ASP A 336 23.82 -8.93 24.19
N GLN A 337 22.56 -8.53 24.02
CA GLN A 337 21.73 -7.83 25.00
C GLN A 337 22.13 -6.37 25.31
N ARG A 338 23.21 -5.81 24.78
CA ARG A 338 23.57 -4.39 24.98
C ARG A 338 22.44 -3.42 24.59
N LYS A 339 21.69 -3.73 23.51
CA LYS A 339 20.52 -2.97 23.05
C LYS A 339 19.18 -3.68 23.28
N ASN A 340 19.20 -4.82 23.97
CA ASN A 340 18.02 -5.57 24.41
C ASN A 340 18.19 -6.10 25.84
N PRO A 341 18.46 -5.24 26.84
CA PRO A 341 18.77 -5.68 28.22
C PRO A 341 17.57 -6.40 28.89
N LYS A 342 16.35 -6.10 28.45
CA LYS A 342 15.12 -6.76 28.95
C LYS A 342 14.88 -8.12 28.32
N LYS A 343 15.77 -8.63 27.48
CA LYS A 343 15.64 -9.93 26.78
C LYS A 343 14.30 -10.10 26.05
N LYS A 344 13.78 -9.03 25.43
CA LYS A 344 12.56 -9.12 24.65
C LYS A 344 12.78 -10.03 23.44
N LYS A 345 11.89 -11.01 23.24
CA LYS A 345 11.93 -11.89 22.08
C LYS A 345 11.76 -11.08 20.80
N ILE A 346 12.48 -11.42 19.76
CA ILE A 346 12.41 -10.77 18.45
C ILE A 346 11.32 -11.45 17.63
N ARG A 347 10.43 -10.65 17.06
CA ARG A 347 9.29 -11.03 16.22
C ARG A 347 9.56 -10.84 14.75
N LEU A 348 10.31 -9.78 14.37
CA LEU A 348 10.56 -9.43 12.98
C LEU A 348 11.99 -8.91 12.84
N LEU A 349 12.62 -9.33 11.76
CA LEU A 349 13.90 -8.82 11.28
C LEU A 349 13.69 -8.13 9.93
N GLY A 350 14.36 -7.00 9.72
CA GLY A 350 14.37 -6.30 8.44
C GLY A 350 15.70 -5.63 8.18
N LEU A 351 16.06 -5.54 6.91
CA LEU A 351 17.24 -4.83 6.44
C LEU A 351 16.87 -3.97 5.24
N ARG A 352 17.40 -2.74 5.21
CA ARG A 352 17.17 -1.77 4.15
C ARG A 352 18.46 -1.04 3.84
N ILE A 353 18.68 -0.75 2.55
CA ILE A 353 19.77 0.08 2.04
C ILE A 353 19.20 1.32 1.36
N LYS A 354 19.94 2.44 1.41
CA LYS A 354 19.55 3.73 0.88
C LYS A 354 20.76 4.54 0.43
N ASN A 355 20.47 5.74 -0.09
CA ASN A 355 21.46 6.71 -0.57
C ASN A 355 22.35 6.07 -1.63
N PHE A 356 21.69 5.79 -2.75
CA PHE A 356 22.31 5.15 -3.92
C PHE A 356 23.07 6.15 -4.77
N ASP A 357 24.17 5.67 -5.38
CA ASP A 357 24.81 6.33 -6.50
C ASP A 357 24.45 5.52 -7.79
N GLU A 358 24.03 6.19 -8.86
CA GLU A 358 23.61 5.60 -10.13
C GLU A 358 24.76 4.94 -10.90
N LYS A 359 24.42 4.01 -11.81
CA LYS A 359 25.37 3.40 -12.75
C LYS A 359 25.86 4.36 -13.81
#